data_7ac5b9d3bc12b89fec32d48a16d9ae58
#
_entry.id   7ac5b9d3bc12b89fec32d48a16d9ae58
#
_cell.length_a   1.000
_cell.length_b   1.000
_cell.length_c   1.000
_cell.angle_alpha   90.00
_cell.angle_beta   90.00
_cell.angle_gamma   90.00
#
_symmetry.space_group_name_H-M   'P 1'
#
loop_
_entity.id
_entity.type
_entity.pdbx_description
1 polymer ?
#
loop_
_entity_poly.entity_id
_entity_poly.type
_entity_poly.pdbx_seq_one_letter_code
_entity_poly.pdbx_strand_id
1 'polypeptide(L)'
;VTADNKAQTKRVAILIENGVEDSEFLVPYNALKQANFDVVVLGSRTNEKYAGKQGKVAQQADGTTSESLAEEFDAVIIPGGMAPDTMRTNPNTVQFVKEAFEQGKIVAAVCHGPQLLIEADLLRGKNATGFLAIKTDMINAGANYIDEPLVVDGNLITSRQPGDLAIFTTAILARLGYGGKAVGLPEETDENAEWWKLANAWGGSTQSDIVQGVNTALAGERYACEAFQNYAEKTQDSDLRSLLTEIVQNKQHHILALEKRLNDFGEKPSIPAQIADKYAKLKASMQGTDETFLLRSTLGDLQTGVVDINNLRAKFTDPVSTAIFTQLESDLSKCEQAVAKLFRARAGSEEIKAPKPSTSPAVKM
;
A
#
# COMPACT_ATOMS: atom_id res chain seq x y z
N VAL A 1 -32.56 -34.77 27.30
CA VAL A 1 -32.55 -33.76 26.23
C VAL A 1 -31.23 -33.03 26.36
N THR A 2 -30.22 -33.53 25.68
CA THR A 2 -28.93 -32.86 25.55
C THR A 2 -29.10 -31.81 24.47
N ALA A 3 -29.13 -30.53 24.86
CA ALA A 3 -28.99 -29.43 23.93
C ALA A 3 -27.59 -29.48 23.35
N ASP A 4 -27.48 -29.85 22.09
CA ASP A 4 -26.27 -29.69 21.27
C ASP A 4 -26.01 -28.19 21.20
N ASN A 5 -25.14 -27.70 22.06
CA ASN A 5 -24.61 -26.35 22.03
C ASN A 5 -23.51 -26.33 20.92
N LYS A 6 -23.91 -26.52 19.65
CA LYS A 6 -23.06 -26.15 18.53
C LYS A 6 -22.87 -24.64 18.63
N ALA A 7 -21.71 -24.19 19.07
CA ALA A 7 -21.34 -22.78 18.96
C ALA A 7 -21.66 -22.34 17.53
N GLN A 8 -22.57 -21.38 17.38
CA GLN A 8 -23.01 -20.88 16.07
C GLN A 8 -21.75 -20.32 15.37
N THR A 9 -21.46 -20.82 14.18
CA THR A 9 -20.35 -20.33 13.38
C THR A 9 -20.54 -18.84 13.13
N LYS A 10 -19.57 -18.02 13.56
CA LYS A 10 -19.66 -16.57 13.35
C LYS A 10 -19.67 -16.22 11.88
N ARG A 11 -20.48 -15.22 11.53
CA ARG A 11 -20.74 -14.80 10.17
C ARG A 11 -20.09 -13.44 9.90
N VAL A 12 -19.34 -13.33 8.81
CA VAL A 12 -18.55 -12.14 8.46
C VAL A 12 -18.91 -11.66 7.05
N ALA A 13 -19.33 -10.40 6.95
CA ALA A 13 -19.50 -9.75 5.67
C ALA A 13 -18.17 -9.15 5.20
N ILE A 14 -17.79 -9.38 3.92
CA ILE A 14 -16.73 -8.65 3.25
C ILE A 14 -17.36 -7.88 2.09
N LEU A 15 -17.21 -6.56 2.10
CA LEU A 15 -17.74 -5.71 1.06
C LEU A 15 -16.84 -5.75 -0.19
N ILE A 16 -17.45 -5.70 -1.37
CA ILE A 16 -16.73 -5.74 -2.64
C ILE A 16 -17.33 -4.79 -3.68
N GLU A 17 -16.47 -4.13 -4.45
CA GLU A 17 -16.75 -3.40 -5.67
C GLU A 17 -15.59 -3.52 -6.66
N ASN A 18 -15.84 -3.18 -7.92
CA ASN A 18 -14.79 -3.17 -8.93
C ASN A 18 -13.65 -2.23 -8.55
N GLY A 19 -12.41 -2.67 -8.78
CA GLY A 19 -11.22 -1.92 -8.41
C GLY A 19 -10.81 -2.06 -6.94
N VAL A 20 -11.36 -3.05 -6.21
CA VAL A 20 -10.87 -3.41 -4.87
C VAL A 20 -9.37 -3.73 -4.93
N GLU A 21 -8.61 -3.36 -3.91
CA GLU A 21 -7.22 -3.79 -3.81
C GLU A 21 -7.17 -5.30 -3.52
N ASP A 22 -6.57 -6.04 -4.42
CA ASP A 22 -6.67 -7.51 -4.44
C ASP A 22 -6.22 -8.15 -3.12
N SER A 23 -5.09 -7.72 -2.56
CA SER A 23 -4.59 -8.26 -1.31
C SER A 23 -5.46 -7.91 -0.10
N GLU A 24 -6.10 -6.73 -0.11
CA GLU A 24 -6.96 -6.27 0.98
C GLU A 24 -8.29 -7.03 1.03
N PHE A 25 -8.69 -7.62 -0.08
CA PHE A 25 -9.79 -8.57 -0.15
C PHE A 25 -9.31 -10.00 0.17
N LEU A 26 -8.27 -10.49 -0.53
CA LEU A 26 -7.86 -11.90 -0.46
C LEU A 26 -7.31 -12.31 0.90
N VAL A 27 -6.50 -11.48 1.55
CA VAL A 27 -5.84 -11.85 2.81
C VAL A 27 -6.87 -12.07 3.92
N PRO A 28 -7.79 -11.14 4.23
CA PRO A 28 -8.84 -11.38 5.22
C PRO A 28 -9.81 -12.50 4.81
N TYR A 29 -10.22 -12.55 3.53
CA TYR A 29 -11.12 -13.58 3.02
C TYR A 29 -10.57 -14.99 3.25
N ASN A 30 -9.33 -15.24 2.82
CA ASN A 30 -8.71 -16.54 2.95
C ASN A 30 -8.45 -16.92 4.42
N ALA A 31 -8.00 -15.95 5.24
CA ALA A 31 -7.77 -16.18 6.66
C ALA A 31 -9.06 -16.61 7.38
N LEU A 32 -10.16 -15.91 7.13
CA LEU A 32 -11.47 -16.23 7.71
C LEU A 32 -12.00 -17.58 7.24
N LYS A 33 -11.86 -17.88 5.94
CA LYS A 33 -12.21 -19.20 5.39
C LYS A 33 -11.38 -20.32 6.00
N GLN A 34 -10.07 -20.12 6.17
CA GLN A 34 -9.18 -21.11 6.84
C GLN A 34 -9.54 -21.30 8.32
N ALA A 35 -10.03 -20.25 8.98
CA ALA A 35 -10.52 -20.30 10.35
C ALA A 35 -11.96 -20.85 10.47
N ASN A 36 -12.57 -21.33 9.38
CA ASN A 36 -13.93 -21.88 9.29
C ASN A 36 -15.04 -20.90 9.68
N PHE A 37 -14.87 -19.60 9.45
CA PHE A 37 -15.98 -18.64 9.56
C PHE A 37 -16.91 -18.72 8.34
N ASP A 38 -18.21 -18.35 8.55
CA ASP A 38 -19.16 -18.14 7.46
C ASP A 38 -18.90 -16.77 6.83
N VAL A 39 -18.18 -16.74 5.71
CA VAL A 39 -17.82 -15.52 5.00
C VAL A 39 -18.77 -15.29 3.84
N VAL A 40 -19.44 -14.13 3.85
CA VAL A 40 -20.39 -13.69 2.83
C VAL A 40 -19.84 -12.45 2.15
N VAL A 41 -19.77 -12.50 0.84
CA VAL A 41 -19.28 -11.38 0.01
C VAL A 41 -20.49 -10.55 -0.44
N LEU A 42 -20.53 -9.29 -0.04
CA LEU A 42 -21.62 -8.36 -0.35
C LEU A 42 -21.15 -7.29 -1.32
N GLY A 43 -21.77 -7.23 -2.49
CA GLY A 43 -21.57 -6.20 -3.50
C GLY A 43 -22.79 -5.31 -3.69
N SER A 44 -22.77 -4.46 -4.73
CA SER A 44 -23.94 -3.67 -5.11
C SER A 44 -24.99 -4.44 -5.92
N ARG A 45 -24.63 -5.63 -6.43
CA ARG A 45 -25.53 -6.53 -7.17
C ARG A 45 -25.29 -8.00 -6.80
N THR A 46 -26.37 -8.71 -6.54
CA THR A 46 -26.32 -10.17 -6.34
C THR A 46 -25.85 -10.87 -7.60
N ASN A 47 -25.02 -11.89 -7.44
CA ASN A 47 -24.44 -12.67 -8.56
C ASN A 47 -23.57 -11.87 -9.55
N GLU A 48 -23.26 -10.61 -9.28
CA GLU A 48 -22.27 -9.86 -10.06
C GLU A 48 -20.85 -10.37 -9.75
N LYS A 49 -20.02 -10.36 -10.77
CA LYS A 49 -18.60 -10.72 -10.64
C LYS A 49 -17.76 -9.45 -10.61
N TYR A 50 -17.09 -9.25 -9.51
CA TYR A 50 -16.24 -8.08 -9.27
C TYR A 50 -14.78 -8.40 -9.51
N ALA A 51 -14.07 -7.45 -10.11
CA ALA A 51 -12.65 -7.56 -10.43
C ALA A 51 -11.80 -6.66 -9.51
N GLY A 52 -10.68 -7.22 -9.04
CA GLY A 52 -9.67 -6.47 -8.32
C GLY A 52 -8.85 -5.56 -9.24
N LYS A 53 -8.20 -4.57 -8.66
CA LYS A 53 -7.38 -3.57 -9.34
C LYS A 53 -6.20 -4.18 -10.12
N GLN A 54 -5.64 -5.29 -9.60
CA GLN A 54 -4.52 -6.01 -10.21
C GLN A 54 -4.94 -7.27 -10.97
N GLY A 55 -6.24 -7.59 -10.98
CA GLY A 55 -6.81 -8.72 -11.69
C GLY A 55 -6.62 -10.09 -11.02
N LYS A 56 -6.13 -10.14 -9.77
CA LYS A 56 -6.04 -11.38 -8.98
C LYS A 56 -7.37 -11.76 -8.36
N VAL A 57 -8.21 -10.78 -8.02
CA VAL A 57 -9.59 -10.97 -7.56
C VAL A 57 -10.52 -11.04 -8.75
N ALA A 58 -11.33 -12.12 -8.80
CA ALA A 58 -12.46 -12.27 -9.70
C ALA A 58 -13.57 -12.97 -8.89
N GLN A 59 -14.21 -12.21 -7.98
CA GLN A 59 -15.12 -12.72 -6.96
C GLN A 59 -16.57 -12.43 -7.31
N GLN A 60 -17.41 -13.46 -7.26
CA GLN A 60 -18.85 -13.30 -7.35
C GLN A 60 -19.41 -12.89 -5.99
N ALA A 61 -20.30 -11.89 -5.96
CA ALA A 61 -21.01 -11.54 -4.74
C ALA A 61 -22.07 -12.59 -4.38
N ASP A 62 -22.14 -12.93 -3.09
CA ASP A 62 -23.17 -13.84 -2.54
C ASP A 62 -24.50 -13.13 -2.33
N GLY A 63 -24.47 -11.80 -2.15
CA GLY A 63 -25.65 -10.96 -1.92
C GLY A 63 -25.31 -9.47 -2.00
N THR A 64 -26.23 -8.64 -1.54
CA THR A 64 -26.07 -7.19 -1.49
C THR A 64 -26.32 -6.65 -0.08
N THR A 65 -25.77 -5.47 0.21
CA THR A 65 -26.05 -4.75 1.46
C THR A 65 -27.53 -4.34 1.58
N SER A 66 -28.25 -4.23 0.44
CA SER A 66 -29.68 -3.91 0.42
C SER A 66 -30.57 -5.09 0.79
N GLU A 67 -30.09 -6.31 0.63
CA GLU A 67 -30.82 -7.56 0.90
C GLU A 67 -30.43 -8.19 2.24
N SER A 68 -29.36 -7.69 2.88
CA SER A 68 -28.79 -8.23 4.10
C SER A 68 -29.08 -7.33 5.30
N LEU A 69 -29.28 -7.95 6.47
CA LEU A 69 -29.44 -7.23 7.73
C LEU A 69 -28.11 -7.23 8.50
N ALA A 70 -27.71 -6.08 9.03
CA ALA A 70 -26.46 -5.95 9.79
C ALA A 70 -26.41 -6.88 11.03
N GLU A 71 -27.57 -7.15 11.64
CA GLU A 71 -27.71 -8.05 12.79
C GLU A 71 -27.29 -9.50 12.50
N GLU A 72 -27.32 -9.93 11.24
CA GLU A 72 -26.95 -11.29 10.81
C GLU A 72 -25.43 -11.54 10.85
N PHE A 73 -24.62 -10.49 11.03
CA PHE A 73 -23.16 -10.57 10.98
C PHE A 73 -22.51 -10.23 12.32
N ASP A 74 -21.38 -10.86 12.60
CA ASP A 74 -20.50 -10.55 13.73
C ASP A 74 -19.46 -9.49 13.38
N ALA A 75 -19.11 -9.40 12.10
CA ALA A 75 -18.13 -8.42 11.58
C ALA A 75 -18.47 -8.00 10.14
N VAL A 76 -18.06 -6.77 9.81
CA VAL A 76 -18.07 -6.20 8.45
C VAL A 76 -16.65 -5.74 8.11
N ILE A 77 -16.10 -6.23 7.00
CA ILE A 77 -14.77 -5.87 6.52
C ILE A 77 -14.90 -5.03 5.26
N ILE A 78 -14.19 -3.91 5.23
CA ILE A 78 -14.19 -2.92 4.16
C ILE A 78 -12.77 -2.83 3.57
N PRO A 79 -12.47 -3.56 2.50
CA PRO A 79 -11.23 -3.41 1.75
C PRO A 79 -11.16 -2.03 1.08
N GLY A 80 -9.95 -1.62 0.72
CA GLY A 80 -9.73 -0.36 0.00
C GLY A 80 -9.58 -0.53 -1.51
N GLY A 81 -8.54 0.06 -2.08
CA GLY A 81 -8.41 0.27 -3.52
C GLY A 81 -9.30 1.42 -4.00
N MET A 82 -9.91 1.28 -5.18
CA MET A 82 -10.87 2.24 -5.74
C MET A 82 -12.32 1.92 -5.34
N ALA A 83 -12.57 0.72 -4.83
CA ALA A 83 -13.89 0.22 -4.46
C ALA A 83 -14.65 1.12 -3.46
N PRO A 84 -14.03 1.68 -2.40
CA PRO A 84 -14.72 2.54 -1.45
C PRO A 84 -15.35 3.80 -2.05
N ASP A 85 -14.79 4.35 -3.14
CA ASP A 85 -15.39 5.50 -3.83
C ASP A 85 -16.77 5.16 -4.41
N THR A 86 -16.93 3.95 -4.93
CA THR A 86 -18.23 3.46 -5.40
C THR A 86 -19.13 3.08 -4.23
N MET A 87 -18.62 2.36 -3.23
CA MET A 87 -19.38 1.92 -2.06
C MET A 87 -20.03 3.09 -1.32
N ARG A 88 -19.31 4.19 -1.11
CA ARG A 88 -19.80 5.36 -0.36
C ARG A 88 -20.91 6.13 -1.08
N THR A 89 -21.08 5.93 -2.39
CA THR A 89 -22.19 6.54 -3.15
C THR A 89 -23.49 5.73 -3.06
N ASN A 90 -23.45 4.53 -2.48
CA ASN A 90 -24.61 3.68 -2.29
C ASN A 90 -25.19 3.87 -0.86
N PRO A 91 -26.35 4.54 -0.69
CA PRO A 91 -26.92 4.79 0.64
C PRO A 91 -27.20 3.51 1.44
N ASN A 92 -27.56 2.40 0.77
CA ASN A 92 -27.81 1.13 1.46
C ASN A 92 -26.52 0.54 2.04
N THR A 93 -25.38 0.66 1.31
CA THR A 93 -24.09 0.20 1.81
C THR A 93 -23.64 1.05 2.99
N VAL A 94 -23.78 2.37 2.91
CA VAL A 94 -23.48 3.29 4.01
C VAL A 94 -24.32 2.99 5.24
N GLN A 95 -25.62 2.80 5.05
CA GLN A 95 -26.55 2.49 6.14
C GLN A 95 -26.25 1.13 6.78
N PHE A 96 -25.98 0.10 5.98
CA PHE A 96 -25.60 -1.24 6.48
C PHE A 96 -24.36 -1.19 7.39
N VAL A 97 -23.31 -0.46 6.99
CA VAL A 97 -22.10 -0.30 7.80
C VAL A 97 -22.38 0.49 9.07
N LYS A 98 -23.21 1.53 8.98
CA LYS A 98 -23.64 2.32 10.14
C LYS A 98 -24.40 1.49 11.15
N GLU A 99 -25.38 0.72 10.71
CA GLU A 99 -26.15 -0.18 11.57
C GLU A 99 -25.27 -1.25 12.23
N ALA A 100 -24.35 -1.86 11.48
CA ALA A 100 -23.41 -2.82 12.03
C ALA A 100 -22.57 -2.19 13.16
N PHE A 101 -22.06 -0.99 12.95
CA PHE A 101 -21.27 -0.28 13.96
C PHE A 101 -22.10 0.07 15.21
N GLU A 102 -23.31 0.61 15.03
CA GLU A 102 -24.22 1.02 16.12
C GLU A 102 -24.69 -0.19 16.95
N GLN A 103 -24.81 -1.37 16.32
CA GLN A 103 -25.13 -2.64 16.99
C GLN A 103 -23.92 -3.28 17.69
N GLY A 104 -22.76 -2.61 17.70
CA GLY A 104 -21.54 -3.12 18.34
C GLY A 104 -20.84 -4.25 17.59
N LYS A 105 -21.21 -4.48 16.32
CA LYS A 105 -20.50 -5.44 15.47
C LYS A 105 -19.10 -4.93 15.15
N ILE A 106 -18.14 -5.83 14.90
CA ILE A 106 -16.82 -5.43 14.47
C ILE A 106 -16.95 -4.78 13.08
N VAL A 107 -16.45 -3.55 12.94
CA VAL A 107 -16.30 -2.86 11.65
C VAL A 107 -14.82 -2.65 11.41
N ALA A 108 -14.30 -3.30 10.37
CA ALA A 108 -12.87 -3.31 10.06
C ALA A 108 -12.63 -2.71 8.67
N ALA A 109 -11.81 -1.66 8.59
CA ALA A 109 -11.53 -0.95 7.34
C ALA A 109 -10.04 -0.77 7.11
N VAL A 110 -9.57 -1.02 5.89
CA VAL A 110 -8.15 -0.88 5.54
C VAL A 110 -7.96 0.06 4.34
N CYS A 111 -6.82 0.77 4.33
CA CYS A 111 -6.37 1.61 3.23
C CYS A 111 -7.36 2.75 2.93
N HIS A 112 -8.06 2.69 1.78
CA HIS A 112 -9.14 3.62 1.42
C HIS A 112 -10.51 3.23 2.01
N GLY A 113 -10.64 2.04 2.61
CA GLY A 113 -11.87 1.58 3.25
C GLY A 113 -12.51 2.59 4.20
N PRO A 114 -11.73 3.36 5.01
CA PRO A 114 -12.29 4.40 5.88
C PRO A 114 -13.08 5.51 5.18
N GLN A 115 -13.00 5.68 3.85
CA GLN A 115 -13.88 6.59 3.12
C GLN A 115 -15.36 6.27 3.32
N LEU A 116 -15.70 4.98 3.44
CA LEU A 116 -17.07 4.56 3.75
C LEU A 116 -17.47 4.92 5.18
N LEU A 117 -16.52 4.87 6.13
CA LEU A 117 -16.73 5.30 7.52
C LEU A 117 -16.91 6.82 7.62
N ILE A 118 -16.22 7.59 6.79
CA ILE A 118 -16.42 9.05 6.68
C ILE A 118 -17.85 9.35 6.26
N GLU A 119 -18.35 8.69 5.21
CA GLU A 119 -19.70 8.90 4.70
C GLU A 119 -20.78 8.49 5.71
N ALA A 120 -20.52 7.46 6.48
CA ALA A 120 -21.43 6.98 7.55
C ALA A 120 -21.35 7.82 8.84
N ASP A 121 -20.51 8.86 8.90
CA ASP A 121 -20.23 9.71 10.10
C ASP A 121 -19.77 8.91 11.33
N LEU A 122 -18.92 7.89 11.13
CA LEU A 122 -18.49 6.96 12.18
C LEU A 122 -17.10 7.29 12.76
N LEU A 123 -16.39 8.29 12.22
CA LEU A 123 -15.02 8.62 12.63
C LEU A 123 -14.94 9.73 13.68
N ARG A 124 -16.02 10.44 13.96
CA ARG A 124 -16.03 11.58 14.88
C ARG A 124 -15.60 11.19 16.29
N GLY A 125 -14.46 11.75 16.75
CA GLY A 125 -13.88 11.47 18.06
C GLY A 125 -13.24 10.08 18.20
N LYS A 126 -13.16 9.29 17.11
CA LYS A 126 -12.56 7.96 17.10
C LYS A 126 -11.06 8.02 16.80
N ASN A 127 -10.30 7.18 17.47
CA ASN A 127 -8.94 6.86 17.06
C ASN A 127 -9.01 5.96 15.84
N ALA A 128 -8.36 6.38 14.74
CA ALA A 128 -8.41 5.62 13.50
C ALA A 128 -7.17 5.88 12.63
N THR A 129 -6.89 4.95 11.74
CA THR A 129 -5.86 5.06 10.71
C THR A 129 -6.43 4.70 9.34
N GLY A 130 -5.69 5.01 8.30
CA GLY A 130 -6.02 4.68 6.92
C GLY A 130 -4.89 5.07 5.99
N PHE A 131 -5.10 4.91 4.69
CA PHE A 131 -4.08 5.25 3.71
C PHE A 131 -3.73 6.76 3.77
N LEU A 132 -2.47 7.07 3.56
CA LEU A 132 -1.96 8.44 3.67
C LEU A 132 -2.74 9.45 2.83
N ALA A 133 -3.21 9.04 1.64
CA ALA A 133 -3.95 9.93 0.74
C ALA A 133 -5.28 10.43 1.32
N ILE A 134 -5.91 9.67 2.23
CA ILE A 134 -7.18 10.05 2.87
C ILE A 134 -7.00 10.57 4.30
N LYS A 135 -5.77 10.75 4.77
CA LYS A 135 -5.46 11.24 6.12
C LYS A 135 -6.20 12.54 6.45
N THR A 136 -6.10 13.52 5.57
CA THR A 136 -6.74 14.84 5.76
C THR A 136 -8.27 14.71 5.78
N ASP A 137 -8.83 13.85 4.95
CA ASP A 137 -10.28 13.62 4.89
C ASP A 137 -10.78 12.99 6.20
N MET A 138 -10.04 12.03 6.76
CA MET A 138 -10.34 11.40 8.06
C MET A 138 -10.29 12.43 9.21
N ILE A 139 -9.25 13.29 9.23
CA ILE A 139 -9.12 14.35 10.22
C ILE A 139 -10.30 15.33 10.10
N ASN A 140 -10.67 15.74 8.89
CA ASN A 140 -11.79 16.63 8.64
C ASN A 140 -13.14 16.00 9.04
N ALA A 141 -13.25 14.68 8.95
CA ALA A 141 -14.41 13.92 9.44
C ALA A 141 -14.42 13.75 10.98
N GLY A 142 -13.41 14.29 11.67
CA GLY A 142 -13.33 14.31 13.13
C GLY A 142 -12.58 13.15 13.75
N ALA A 143 -11.83 12.35 12.97
CA ALA A 143 -10.99 11.29 13.50
C ALA A 143 -9.75 11.85 14.23
N ASN A 144 -9.34 11.20 15.31
CA ASN A 144 -8.00 11.28 15.84
C ASN A 144 -7.10 10.35 15.01
N TYR A 145 -6.50 10.87 13.94
CA TYR A 145 -5.68 10.07 13.06
C TYR A 145 -4.37 9.65 13.73
N ILE A 146 -4.11 8.35 13.77
CA ILE A 146 -2.89 7.74 14.33
C ILE A 146 -2.18 6.99 13.21
N ASP A 147 -0.92 7.32 12.94
CA ASP A 147 -0.12 6.67 11.88
C ASP A 147 0.54 5.38 12.40
N GLU A 148 -0.30 4.37 12.68
CA GLU A 148 0.13 3.05 13.15
C GLU A 148 -0.41 1.96 12.22
N PRO A 149 0.27 0.80 12.12
CA PRO A 149 -0.18 -0.31 11.30
C PRO A 149 -1.59 -0.81 11.61
N LEU A 150 -1.97 -0.71 12.87
CA LEU A 150 -3.25 -1.13 13.40
C LEU A 150 -3.74 -0.12 14.43
N VAL A 151 -4.97 0.36 14.30
CA VAL A 151 -5.64 1.15 15.32
C VAL A 151 -6.99 0.52 15.64
N VAL A 152 -7.24 0.31 16.93
CA VAL A 152 -8.48 -0.27 17.45
C VAL A 152 -9.13 0.70 18.43
N ASP A 153 -10.39 1.03 18.21
CA ASP A 153 -11.21 1.87 19.08
C ASP A 153 -12.58 1.22 19.28
N GLY A 154 -12.70 0.45 20.35
CA GLY A 154 -13.91 -0.35 20.62
C GLY A 154 -14.12 -1.44 19.55
N ASN A 155 -15.22 -1.36 18.82
CA ASN A 155 -15.54 -2.26 17.73
C ASN A 155 -15.03 -1.81 16.35
N LEU A 156 -14.34 -0.66 16.30
CA LEU A 156 -13.68 -0.18 15.08
C LEU A 156 -12.24 -0.69 14.99
N ILE A 157 -11.87 -1.29 13.85
CA ILE A 157 -10.52 -1.74 13.55
C ILE A 157 -10.10 -1.07 12.24
N THR A 158 -8.99 -0.33 12.25
CA THR A 158 -8.49 0.33 11.04
C THR A 158 -7.01 0.02 10.80
N SER A 159 -6.61 0.00 9.52
CA SER A 159 -5.25 -0.26 9.08
C SER A 159 -4.90 0.58 7.84
N ARG A 160 -3.60 0.77 7.57
CA ARG A 160 -3.14 1.78 6.59
C ARG A 160 -3.07 1.28 5.15
N GLN A 161 -2.58 0.05 4.94
CA GLN A 161 -2.09 -0.36 3.62
C GLN A 161 -1.86 -1.88 3.54
N PRO A 162 -1.61 -2.44 2.34
CA PRO A 162 -1.37 -3.87 2.17
C PRO A 162 -0.29 -4.46 3.07
N GLY A 163 0.77 -3.72 3.37
CA GLY A 163 1.85 -4.16 4.27
C GLY A 163 1.40 -4.48 5.69
N ASP A 164 0.28 -3.94 6.12
CA ASP A 164 -0.24 -4.09 7.48
C ASP A 164 -1.32 -5.21 7.59
N LEU A 165 -1.64 -5.91 6.49
CA LEU A 165 -2.78 -6.84 6.40
C LEU A 165 -2.69 -8.04 7.34
N ALA A 166 -1.49 -8.56 7.60
CA ALA A 166 -1.33 -9.69 8.52
C ALA A 166 -1.73 -9.31 9.94
N ILE A 167 -1.29 -8.14 10.42
CA ILE A 167 -1.63 -7.60 11.75
C ILE A 167 -3.12 -7.27 11.82
N PHE A 168 -3.65 -6.58 10.81
CA PHE A 168 -5.07 -6.23 10.69
C PHE A 168 -5.98 -7.47 10.73
N THR A 169 -5.66 -8.48 9.94
CA THR A 169 -6.44 -9.71 9.86
C THR A 169 -6.36 -10.52 11.16
N THR A 170 -5.17 -10.58 11.79
CA THR A 170 -5.00 -11.21 13.10
C THR A 170 -5.86 -10.53 14.16
N ALA A 171 -5.93 -9.20 14.16
CA ALA A 171 -6.77 -8.42 15.06
C ALA A 171 -8.26 -8.73 14.89
N ILE A 172 -8.73 -8.90 13.66
CA ILE A 172 -10.11 -9.30 13.36
C ILE A 172 -10.38 -10.71 13.88
N LEU A 173 -9.50 -11.67 13.55
CA LEU A 173 -9.64 -13.07 13.99
C LEU A 173 -9.69 -13.18 15.51
N ALA A 174 -8.79 -12.49 16.22
CA ALA A 174 -8.74 -12.50 17.68
C ALA A 174 -10.07 -11.99 18.30
N ARG A 175 -10.64 -10.92 17.77
CA ARG A 175 -11.91 -10.33 18.26
C ARG A 175 -13.12 -11.15 17.86
N LEU A 176 -13.00 -11.97 16.84
CA LEU A 176 -14.00 -13.00 16.51
C LEU A 176 -13.87 -14.26 17.39
N GLY A 177 -12.89 -14.28 18.30
CA GLY A 177 -12.64 -15.41 19.20
C GLY A 177 -11.75 -16.52 18.62
N TYR A 178 -11.08 -16.25 17.50
CA TYR A 178 -10.10 -17.15 16.89
C TYR A 178 -8.71 -16.53 17.02
N GLY A 179 -7.95 -16.94 18.02
CA GLY A 179 -6.63 -16.35 18.27
C GLY A 179 -5.85 -17.01 19.40
N GLY A 180 -4.70 -16.44 19.68
CA GLY A 180 -3.82 -16.83 20.74
C GLY A 180 -2.93 -18.05 20.41
N LYS A 181 -2.14 -18.46 21.41
CA LYS A 181 -1.11 -19.51 21.26
C LYS A 181 -1.66 -20.87 20.80
N ALA A 182 -2.93 -21.17 21.08
CA ALA A 182 -3.55 -22.46 20.71
C ALA A 182 -3.69 -22.63 19.18
N VAL A 183 -3.79 -21.52 18.41
CA VAL A 183 -3.90 -21.52 16.95
C VAL A 183 -2.64 -20.99 16.27
N GLY A 184 -1.60 -20.66 17.04
CA GLY A 184 -0.29 -20.23 16.49
C GLY A 184 -0.28 -18.83 15.89
N LEU A 185 -1.28 -17.99 16.20
CA LEU A 185 -1.27 -16.60 15.79
C LEU A 185 -0.44 -15.73 16.76
N PRO A 186 0.44 -14.86 16.26
CA PRO A 186 1.18 -13.92 17.10
C PRO A 186 0.24 -12.89 17.74
N GLU A 187 0.70 -12.30 18.84
CA GLU A 187 0.03 -11.12 19.41
C GLU A 187 0.20 -9.93 18.46
N GLU A 188 -0.80 -9.05 18.38
CA GLU A 188 -0.83 -7.89 17.49
C GLU A 188 0.35 -6.93 17.68
N THR A 189 0.94 -6.96 18.88
CA THR A 189 2.09 -6.13 19.30
C THR A 189 3.43 -6.82 19.14
N ASP A 190 3.49 -8.04 18.60
CA ASP A 190 4.74 -8.77 18.43
C ASP A 190 5.52 -8.24 17.23
N GLU A 191 6.47 -7.35 17.50
CA GLU A 191 7.36 -6.76 16.49
C GLU A 191 8.32 -7.78 15.86
N ASN A 192 8.53 -8.95 16.49
CA ASN A 192 9.41 -9.99 16.01
C ASN A 192 8.70 -11.08 15.21
N ALA A 193 7.39 -10.99 15.10
CA ALA A 193 6.62 -11.97 14.34
C ALA A 193 6.94 -11.91 12.84
N GLU A 194 7.01 -13.08 12.22
CA GLU A 194 7.23 -13.18 10.77
C GLU A 194 5.91 -12.91 10.00
N TRP A 195 5.40 -11.69 10.13
CA TRP A 195 4.13 -11.26 9.56
C TRP A 195 3.97 -11.54 8.08
N TRP A 196 5.07 -11.48 7.30
CA TRP A 196 5.07 -11.79 5.89
C TRP A 196 4.70 -13.26 5.60
N LYS A 197 5.12 -14.21 6.46
CA LYS A 197 4.75 -15.61 6.30
C LYS A 197 3.26 -15.82 6.48
N LEU A 198 2.69 -15.11 7.45
CA LEU A 198 1.27 -15.18 7.74
C LEU A 198 0.45 -14.55 6.59
N ALA A 199 0.86 -13.36 6.11
CA ALA A 199 0.25 -12.73 4.95
C ALA A 199 0.31 -13.63 3.71
N ASN A 200 1.48 -14.26 3.45
CA ASN A 200 1.64 -15.22 2.34
C ASN A 200 0.71 -16.44 2.48
N ALA A 201 0.58 -17.00 3.68
CA ALA A 201 -0.33 -18.13 3.93
C ALA A 201 -1.80 -17.79 3.63
N TRP A 202 -2.16 -16.50 3.70
CA TRP A 202 -3.48 -15.97 3.39
C TRP A 202 -3.62 -15.36 1.98
N GLY A 203 -2.64 -15.60 1.10
CA GLY A 203 -2.69 -15.16 -0.31
C GLY A 203 -2.09 -13.77 -0.57
N GLY A 204 -1.32 -13.25 0.36
CA GLY A 204 -0.47 -12.07 0.18
C GLY A 204 0.81 -12.36 -0.61
N SER A 205 1.79 -11.46 -0.54
CA SER A 205 3.06 -11.56 -1.25
C SER A 205 3.85 -12.79 -0.82
N THR A 206 4.34 -13.55 -1.80
CA THR A 206 5.28 -14.64 -1.56
C THR A 206 6.70 -14.10 -1.25
N GLN A 207 7.56 -14.93 -0.67
CA GLN A 207 8.98 -14.57 -0.52
C GLN A 207 9.59 -14.18 -1.87
N SER A 208 9.27 -14.92 -2.94
CA SER A 208 9.76 -14.62 -4.29
C SER A 208 9.32 -13.24 -4.78
N ASP A 209 8.06 -12.86 -4.55
CA ASP A 209 7.55 -11.53 -4.92
C ASP A 209 8.31 -10.41 -4.19
N ILE A 210 8.53 -10.60 -2.89
CA ILE A 210 9.26 -9.63 -2.05
C ILE A 210 10.71 -9.51 -2.53
N VAL A 211 11.41 -10.64 -2.69
CA VAL A 211 12.80 -10.68 -3.15
C VAL A 211 12.96 -10.06 -4.53
N GLN A 212 12.04 -10.33 -5.46
CA GLN A 212 12.06 -9.72 -6.78
C GLN A 212 11.86 -8.21 -6.72
N GLY A 213 10.91 -7.72 -5.92
CA GLY A 213 10.68 -6.29 -5.75
C GLY A 213 11.87 -5.58 -5.11
N VAL A 214 12.47 -6.17 -4.07
CA VAL A 214 13.66 -5.63 -3.40
C VAL A 214 14.85 -5.58 -4.35
N ASN A 215 15.11 -6.65 -5.14
CA ASN A 215 16.16 -6.63 -6.17
C ASN A 215 15.92 -5.59 -7.26
N THR A 216 14.65 -5.37 -7.64
CA THR A 216 14.29 -4.33 -8.62
C THR A 216 14.62 -2.94 -8.09
N ALA A 217 14.24 -2.63 -6.86
CA ALA A 217 14.56 -1.36 -6.21
C ALA A 217 16.07 -1.19 -6.02
N LEU A 218 16.77 -2.23 -5.55
CA LEU A 218 18.23 -2.21 -5.35
C LEU A 218 18.98 -1.90 -6.64
N ALA A 219 18.59 -2.51 -7.76
CA ALA A 219 19.20 -2.22 -9.06
C ALA A 219 18.96 -0.76 -9.48
N GLY A 220 17.75 -0.23 -9.27
CA GLY A 220 17.41 1.17 -9.54
C GLY A 220 18.23 2.14 -8.67
N GLU A 221 18.33 1.87 -7.36
CA GLU A 221 19.08 2.70 -6.41
C GLU A 221 20.59 2.72 -6.72
N ARG A 222 21.19 1.58 -7.02
CA ARG A 222 22.61 1.49 -7.43
C ARG A 222 22.88 2.26 -8.71
N TYR A 223 21.98 2.12 -9.69
CA TYR A 223 22.06 2.85 -10.94
C TYR A 223 21.98 4.36 -10.71
N ALA A 224 20.97 4.84 -9.99
CA ALA A 224 20.79 6.26 -9.72
C ALA A 224 21.96 6.82 -8.88
N CYS A 225 22.53 6.04 -7.97
CA CYS A 225 23.73 6.42 -7.20
C CYS A 225 24.92 6.71 -8.13
N GLU A 226 25.21 5.82 -9.10
CA GLU A 226 26.27 6.01 -10.08
C GLU A 226 26.01 7.22 -10.98
N ALA A 227 24.76 7.41 -11.43
CA ALA A 227 24.37 8.54 -12.26
C ALA A 227 24.57 9.88 -11.54
N PHE A 228 24.09 9.99 -10.30
CA PHE A 228 24.20 11.23 -9.53
C PHE A 228 25.63 11.54 -9.10
N GLN A 229 26.49 10.53 -8.86
CA GLN A 229 27.93 10.73 -8.68
C GLN A 229 28.56 11.36 -9.94
N ASN A 230 28.27 10.81 -11.12
CA ASN A 230 28.74 11.37 -12.40
C ASN A 230 28.25 12.81 -12.63
N TYR A 231 27.01 13.12 -12.27
CA TYR A 231 26.48 14.48 -12.41
C TYR A 231 27.16 15.44 -11.44
N ALA A 232 27.42 15.02 -10.19
CA ALA A 232 28.14 15.82 -9.20
C ALA A 232 29.59 16.15 -9.63
N GLU A 233 30.26 15.22 -10.32
CA GLU A 233 31.61 15.44 -10.86
C GLU A 233 31.63 16.41 -12.04
N LYS A 234 30.59 16.43 -12.86
CA LYS A 234 30.53 17.24 -14.11
C LYS A 234 30.01 18.65 -13.88
N THR A 235 29.07 18.84 -12.93
CA THR A 235 28.48 20.16 -12.72
C THR A 235 29.47 21.19 -12.18
N GLN A 236 29.39 22.43 -12.69
CA GLN A 236 30.12 23.58 -12.16
C GLN A 236 29.23 24.37 -11.13
N ASP A 237 27.95 24.12 -11.09
CA ASP A 237 27.02 24.73 -10.12
C ASP A 237 27.25 24.10 -8.72
N SER A 238 27.75 24.92 -7.79
CA SER A 238 28.07 24.47 -6.42
C SER A 238 26.85 24.01 -5.63
N ASP A 239 25.69 24.61 -5.87
CA ASP A 239 24.44 24.26 -5.18
C ASP A 239 23.94 22.89 -5.68
N LEU A 240 23.98 22.68 -7.01
CA LEU A 240 23.64 21.39 -7.59
C LEU A 240 24.60 20.29 -7.15
N ARG A 241 25.91 20.57 -7.11
CA ARG A 241 26.92 19.61 -6.63
C ARG A 241 26.67 19.19 -5.19
N SER A 242 26.38 20.16 -4.31
CA SER A 242 26.09 19.89 -2.90
C SER A 242 24.84 18.99 -2.76
N LEU A 243 23.78 19.32 -3.49
CA LEU A 243 22.53 18.58 -3.47
C LEU A 243 22.69 17.15 -4.03
N LEU A 244 23.41 16.99 -5.13
CA LEU A 244 23.73 15.67 -5.71
C LEU A 244 24.54 14.80 -4.73
N THR A 245 25.46 15.41 -3.99
CA THR A 245 26.26 14.71 -2.96
C THR A 245 25.37 14.18 -1.83
N GLU A 246 24.40 14.98 -1.37
CA GLU A 246 23.41 14.56 -0.38
C GLU A 246 22.52 13.43 -0.91
N ILE A 247 22.05 13.53 -2.15
CA ILE A 247 21.26 12.48 -2.80
C ILE A 247 22.06 11.17 -2.88
N VAL A 248 23.33 11.22 -3.25
CA VAL A 248 24.21 10.03 -3.29
C VAL A 248 24.34 9.37 -1.91
N GLN A 249 24.47 10.15 -0.84
CA GLN A 249 24.51 9.60 0.52
C GLN A 249 23.20 8.90 0.90
N ASN A 250 22.05 9.50 0.57
CA ASN A 250 20.75 8.89 0.79
C ASN A 250 20.62 7.56 0.01
N LYS A 251 21.05 7.55 -1.26
CA LYS A 251 21.07 6.35 -2.09
C LYS A 251 21.92 5.22 -1.49
N GLN A 252 23.06 5.54 -0.92
CA GLN A 252 23.91 4.56 -0.24
C GLN A 252 23.21 3.92 0.97
N HIS A 253 22.49 4.72 1.79
CA HIS A 253 21.68 4.20 2.89
C HIS A 253 20.56 3.28 2.40
N HIS A 254 19.87 3.66 1.31
CA HIS A 254 18.83 2.84 0.70
C HIS A 254 19.40 1.49 0.21
N ILE A 255 20.54 1.51 -0.48
CA ILE A 255 21.23 0.29 -0.94
C ILE A 255 21.50 -0.65 0.23
N LEU A 256 22.06 -0.14 1.33
CA LEU A 256 22.35 -0.96 2.52
C LEU A 256 21.09 -1.56 3.15
N ALA A 257 20.00 -0.79 3.22
CA ALA A 257 18.72 -1.28 3.75
C ALA A 257 18.14 -2.40 2.87
N LEU A 258 18.18 -2.23 1.54
CA LEU A 258 17.69 -3.24 0.59
C LEU A 258 18.57 -4.51 0.58
N GLU A 259 19.89 -4.37 0.64
CA GLU A 259 20.81 -5.51 0.76
C GLU A 259 20.62 -6.28 2.06
N LYS A 260 20.43 -5.56 3.18
CA LYS A 260 20.10 -6.18 4.45
C LYS A 260 18.80 -6.98 4.33
N ARG A 261 17.75 -6.41 3.70
CA ARG A 261 16.48 -7.11 3.52
C ARG A 261 16.61 -8.39 2.70
N LEU A 262 17.41 -8.39 1.62
CA LEU A 262 17.72 -9.62 0.87
C LEU A 262 18.41 -10.65 1.74
N ASN A 263 19.40 -10.24 2.53
CA ASN A 263 20.12 -11.12 3.43
C ASN A 263 19.22 -11.73 4.52
N ASP A 264 18.19 -11.00 5.00
CA ASP A 264 17.19 -11.53 5.95
C ASP A 264 16.41 -12.72 5.35
N PHE A 265 16.31 -12.81 4.02
CA PHE A 265 15.75 -13.95 3.27
C PHE A 265 16.80 -14.99 2.86
N GLY A 266 18.08 -14.80 3.20
CA GLY A 266 19.19 -15.67 2.75
C GLY A 266 19.53 -15.49 1.27
N GLU A 267 19.09 -14.39 0.65
CA GLU A 267 19.27 -14.12 -0.76
C GLU A 267 20.44 -13.15 -1.01
N LYS A 268 21.00 -13.26 -2.21
CA LYS A 268 22.06 -12.35 -2.67
C LYS A 268 21.49 -11.34 -3.67
N PRO A 269 22.06 -10.12 -3.71
CA PRO A 269 21.71 -9.14 -4.74
C PRO A 269 21.82 -9.70 -6.15
N SER A 270 20.77 -9.53 -6.94
CA SER A 270 20.72 -9.90 -8.35
C SER A 270 20.21 -8.73 -9.20
N ILE A 271 20.68 -8.62 -10.43
CA ILE A 271 20.19 -7.58 -11.37
C ILE A 271 19.11 -8.24 -12.25
N PRO A 272 17.84 -7.81 -12.15
CA PRO A 272 16.81 -8.29 -13.04
C PRO A 272 17.15 -7.96 -14.51
N ALA A 273 17.01 -8.93 -15.43
CA ALA A 273 17.37 -8.77 -16.83
C ALA A 273 16.72 -7.54 -17.51
N GLN A 274 15.49 -7.22 -17.10
CA GLN A 274 14.73 -6.06 -17.59
C GLN A 274 15.36 -4.70 -17.24
N ILE A 275 16.19 -4.65 -16.19
CA ILE A 275 16.89 -3.44 -15.74
C ILE A 275 18.26 -3.33 -16.39
N ALA A 276 18.92 -4.44 -16.70
CA ALA A 276 20.22 -4.46 -17.34
C ALA A 276 20.23 -3.71 -18.68
N ASP A 277 19.16 -3.85 -19.48
CA ASP A 277 19.02 -3.12 -20.76
C ASP A 277 18.79 -1.61 -20.58
N LYS A 278 18.01 -1.22 -19.54
CA LYS A 278 17.86 0.20 -19.19
C LYS A 278 19.19 0.81 -18.74
N TYR A 279 19.96 0.07 -17.97
CA TYR A 279 21.29 0.46 -17.49
C TYR A 279 22.27 0.74 -18.64
N ALA A 280 22.31 -0.14 -19.64
CA ALA A 280 23.19 0.01 -20.81
C ALA A 280 22.80 1.23 -21.67
N LYS A 281 21.52 1.47 -21.88
CA LYS A 281 21.02 2.61 -22.68
C LYS A 281 21.27 3.96 -21.99
N LEU A 282 21.19 4.02 -20.69
CA LEU A 282 21.29 5.24 -19.92
C LEU A 282 22.77 5.64 -19.73
N LYS A 283 23.69 4.67 -19.63
CA LYS A 283 25.14 4.94 -19.63
C LYS A 283 25.59 5.63 -20.92
N ALA A 284 24.90 5.36 -22.05
CA ALA A 284 25.15 6.04 -23.32
C ALA A 284 24.58 7.48 -23.36
N SER A 285 23.54 7.80 -22.58
CA SER A 285 22.92 9.13 -22.55
C SER A 285 23.59 10.13 -21.61
N MET A 286 24.51 9.68 -20.73
CA MET A 286 25.24 10.53 -19.75
C MET A 286 26.31 11.44 -20.37
N GLN A 287 26.27 11.74 -21.67
CA GLN A 287 27.30 12.53 -22.34
C GLN A 287 27.11 14.05 -22.27
N GLY A 288 25.94 14.52 -21.81
CA GLY A 288 25.68 15.96 -21.66
C GLY A 288 26.46 16.57 -20.48
N THR A 289 27.02 17.75 -20.69
CA THR A 289 27.74 18.52 -19.65
C THR A 289 27.09 19.89 -19.39
N ASP A 290 25.98 20.21 -20.06
CA ASP A 290 25.24 21.44 -19.84
C ASP A 290 24.51 21.39 -18.49
N GLU A 291 24.62 22.46 -17.71
CA GLU A 291 24.05 22.55 -16.35
C GLU A 291 22.53 22.36 -16.34
N THR A 292 21.84 22.93 -17.33
CA THR A 292 20.38 22.80 -17.46
C THR A 292 20.00 21.35 -17.75
N PHE A 293 20.79 20.64 -18.57
CA PHE A 293 20.61 19.22 -18.86
C PHE A 293 20.81 18.37 -17.59
N LEU A 294 21.91 18.59 -16.85
CA LEU A 294 22.18 17.84 -15.61
C LEU A 294 21.06 18.01 -14.58
N LEU A 295 20.61 19.25 -14.40
CA LEU A 295 19.53 19.56 -13.45
C LEU A 295 18.19 18.94 -13.85
N ARG A 296 17.84 18.98 -15.16
CA ARG A 296 16.62 18.34 -15.68
C ARG A 296 16.69 16.82 -15.58
N SER A 297 17.83 16.22 -15.90
CA SER A 297 18.04 14.77 -15.78
C SER A 297 17.91 14.31 -14.34
N THR A 298 18.54 15.02 -13.39
CA THR A 298 18.41 14.74 -11.96
C THR A 298 16.96 14.77 -11.50
N LEU A 299 16.21 15.80 -11.92
CA LEU A 299 14.79 15.93 -11.56
C LEU A 299 13.96 14.77 -12.14
N GLY A 300 14.17 14.43 -13.42
CA GLY A 300 13.43 13.35 -14.09
C GLY A 300 13.75 11.98 -13.51
N ASP A 301 15.00 11.72 -13.15
CA ASP A 301 15.40 10.45 -12.50
C ASP A 301 14.79 10.31 -11.10
N LEU A 302 14.69 11.40 -10.32
CA LEU A 302 14.04 11.40 -9.02
C LEU A 302 12.52 11.19 -9.14
N GLN A 303 11.86 11.87 -10.08
CA GLN A 303 10.42 11.67 -10.35
C GLN A 303 10.11 10.22 -10.72
N THR A 304 10.92 9.64 -11.58
CA THR A 304 10.80 8.23 -11.96
C THR A 304 10.99 7.32 -10.74
N GLY A 305 12.00 7.61 -9.92
CA GLY A 305 12.29 6.85 -8.70
C GLY A 305 11.11 6.87 -7.71
N VAL A 306 10.50 8.02 -7.46
CA VAL A 306 9.32 8.14 -6.57
C VAL A 306 8.18 7.24 -7.06
N VAL A 307 7.85 7.32 -8.36
CA VAL A 307 6.76 6.52 -8.95
C VAL A 307 7.06 5.02 -8.90
N ASP A 308 8.27 4.62 -9.26
CA ASP A 308 8.66 3.21 -9.30
C ASP A 308 8.68 2.59 -7.90
N ILE A 309 9.20 3.29 -6.89
CA ILE A 309 9.21 2.82 -5.49
C ILE A 309 7.78 2.71 -4.94
N ASN A 310 6.91 3.70 -5.22
CA ASN A 310 5.49 3.62 -4.83
C ASN A 310 4.79 2.40 -5.44
N ASN A 311 4.99 2.14 -6.74
CA ASN A 311 4.41 1.00 -7.44
C ASN A 311 4.92 -0.36 -6.91
N LEU A 312 6.17 -0.43 -6.47
CA LEU A 312 6.72 -1.65 -5.85
C LEU A 312 6.16 -1.84 -4.44
N ARG A 313 6.15 -0.78 -3.63
CA ARG A 313 5.60 -0.80 -2.26
C ARG A 313 4.16 -1.29 -2.22
N ALA A 314 3.32 -0.83 -3.14
CA ALA A 314 1.91 -1.20 -3.22
C ALA A 314 1.67 -2.71 -3.46
N LYS A 315 2.69 -3.47 -3.86
CA LYS A 315 2.58 -4.91 -4.10
C LYS A 315 2.90 -5.76 -2.87
N PHE A 316 3.48 -5.18 -1.83
CA PHE A 316 3.93 -5.93 -0.66
C PHE A 316 2.86 -6.02 0.42
N THR A 317 2.72 -7.23 0.97
CA THR A 317 1.99 -7.50 2.21
C THR A 317 2.94 -7.82 3.37
N ASP A 318 4.22 -7.51 3.22
CA ASP A 318 5.28 -7.64 4.22
C ASP A 318 5.51 -6.28 4.89
N PRO A 319 5.28 -6.14 6.20
CA PRO A 319 5.41 -4.86 6.88
C PRO A 319 6.85 -4.32 6.87
N VAL A 320 7.86 -5.19 6.96
CA VAL A 320 9.28 -4.77 6.99
C VAL A 320 9.70 -4.19 5.65
N SER A 321 9.42 -4.89 4.55
CA SER A 321 9.72 -4.36 3.21
C SER A 321 8.91 -3.12 2.91
N THR A 322 7.63 -3.08 3.29
CA THR A 322 6.78 -1.90 3.12
C THR A 322 7.35 -0.68 3.86
N ALA A 323 7.86 -0.84 5.09
CA ALA A 323 8.49 0.24 5.84
C ALA A 323 9.76 0.76 5.15
N ILE A 324 10.62 -0.13 4.66
CA ILE A 324 11.82 0.24 3.89
C ILE A 324 11.42 1.07 2.66
N PHE A 325 10.45 0.60 1.88
CA PHE A 325 10.02 1.31 0.66
C PHE A 325 9.31 2.64 0.96
N THR A 326 8.58 2.74 2.07
CA THR A 326 8.00 4.01 2.52
C THR A 326 9.08 5.03 2.86
N GLN A 327 10.17 4.60 3.50
CA GLN A 327 11.30 5.48 3.77
C GLN A 327 12.00 5.92 2.48
N LEU A 328 12.25 5.00 1.55
CA LEU A 328 12.82 5.32 0.23
C LEU A 328 11.96 6.36 -0.51
N GLU A 329 10.65 6.15 -0.58
CA GLU A 329 9.71 7.06 -1.23
C GLU A 329 9.73 8.46 -0.61
N SER A 330 9.74 8.53 0.74
CA SER A 330 9.81 9.80 1.48
C SER A 330 11.09 10.56 1.18
N ASP A 331 12.23 9.90 1.18
CA ASP A 331 13.52 10.54 0.95
C ASP A 331 13.70 10.98 -0.50
N LEU A 332 13.24 10.15 -1.46
CA LEU A 332 13.20 10.52 -2.88
C LEU A 332 12.32 11.74 -3.13
N SER A 333 11.14 11.82 -2.49
CA SER A 333 10.23 12.95 -2.62
C SER A 333 10.84 14.24 -2.06
N LYS A 334 11.57 14.18 -0.94
CA LYS A 334 12.30 15.34 -0.39
C LYS A 334 13.40 15.80 -1.34
N CYS A 335 14.17 14.86 -1.89
CA CYS A 335 15.21 15.16 -2.86
C CYS A 335 14.64 15.80 -4.14
N GLU A 336 13.53 15.25 -4.65
CA GLU A 336 12.81 15.82 -5.81
C GLU A 336 12.37 17.26 -5.54
N GLN A 337 11.77 17.53 -4.38
CA GLN A 337 11.35 18.89 -4.00
C GLN A 337 12.52 19.86 -3.95
N ALA A 338 13.67 19.44 -3.40
CA ALA A 338 14.87 20.27 -3.33
C ALA A 338 15.44 20.58 -4.71
N VAL A 339 15.53 19.56 -5.59
CA VAL A 339 15.99 19.72 -6.98
C VAL A 339 15.01 20.58 -7.78
N ALA A 340 13.71 20.36 -7.62
CA ALA A 340 12.67 21.18 -8.28
C ALA A 340 12.74 22.66 -7.87
N LYS A 341 13.06 22.94 -6.59
CA LYS A 341 13.29 24.31 -6.11
C LYS A 341 14.49 24.96 -6.79
N LEU A 342 15.60 24.23 -6.88
CA LEU A 342 16.82 24.70 -7.55
C LEU A 342 16.56 24.90 -9.06
N PHE A 343 15.85 23.98 -9.72
CA PHE A 343 15.48 24.10 -11.13
C PHE A 343 14.66 25.37 -11.38
N ARG A 344 13.64 25.64 -10.59
CA ARG A 344 12.83 26.86 -10.74
C ARG A 344 13.63 28.14 -10.48
N ALA A 345 14.63 28.10 -9.62
CA ALA A 345 15.50 29.25 -9.35
C ALA A 345 16.49 29.54 -10.51
N ARG A 346 16.87 28.52 -11.27
CA ARG A 346 17.83 28.63 -12.41
C ARG A 346 17.09 28.83 -13.74
N ALA A 347 15.93 28.19 -13.93
CA ALA A 347 15.11 28.41 -15.12
C ALA A 347 14.44 29.77 -15.03
N GLY A 348 14.87 30.73 -15.86
CA GLY A 348 14.18 32.01 -16.03
C GLY A 348 12.73 31.79 -16.47
N SER A 349 11.87 32.78 -16.26
CA SER A 349 10.41 32.72 -16.51
C SER A 349 10.00 32.33 -17.94
N GLU A 350 10.90 32.29 -18.90
CA GLU A 350 10.63 31.87 -20.30
C GLU A 350 10.81 30.35 -20.54
N GLU A 351 11.56 29.63 -19.71
CA GLU A 351 11.83 28.18 -19.89
C GLU A 351 10.78 27.26 -19.24
N ILE A 352 9.85 27.80 -18.44
CA ILE A 352 8.78 27.02 -17.77
C ILE A 352 7.61 26.72 -18.73
N LYS A 353 7.79 26.84 -20.03
CA LYS A 353 6.79 26.33 -20.99
C LYS A 353 6.78 24.80 -20.92
N ALA A 354 5.61 24.23 -20.73
CA ALA A 354 5.39 22.81 -20.68
C ALA A 354 6.19 22.08 -21.77
N PRO A 355 6.91 21.01 -21.44
CA PRO A 355 7.67 20.26 -22.44
C PRO A 355 6.70 19.82 -23.53
N LYS A 356 7.10 19.97 -24.80
CA LYS A 356 6.35 19.38 -25.91
C LYS A 356 6.23 17.89 -25.65
N PRO A 357 5.02 17.28 -25.80
CA PRO A 357 4.86 15.86 -25.58
C PRO A 357 5.90 15.09 -26.41
N SER A 358 6.66 14.23 -25.76
CA SER A 358 7.61 13.36 -26.44
C SER A 358 6.82 12.50 -27.41
N THR A 359 7.25 12.45 -28.66
CA THR A 359 6.69 11.55 -29.70
C THR A 359 7.20 10.12 -29.49
N SER A 360 7.16 9.61 -28.28
CA SER A 360 7.38 8.18 -28.05
C SER A 360 6.12 7.43 -28.42
N PRO A 361 6.20 6.41 -29.29
CA PRO A 361 5.03 5.63 -29.68
C PRO A 361 4.46 4.94 -28.44
N ALA A 362 3.16 5.12 -28.22
CA ALA A 362 2.41 4.42 -27.21
C ALA A 362 2.64 2.90 -27.38
N VAL A 363 3.21 2.28 -26.38
CA VAL A 363 3.21 0.81 -26.28
C VAL A 363 1.75 0.42 -26.03
N LYS A 364 1.10 -0.13 -27.04
CA LYS A 364 -0.20 -0.76 -26.88
C LYS A 364 -0.04 -1.93 -25.90
N MET A 365 -0.79 -1.87 -24.80
CA MET A 365 -1.01 -3.01 -23.90
C MET A 365 -1.77 -4.13 -24.62
#